data_f4cbf6b40c4594d89fea51dae8079907
#
_entry.id   f4cbf6b40c4594d89fea51dae8079907
#
_cell.length_a   1.000
_cell.length_b   1.000
_cell.length_c   1.000
_cell.angle_alpha   90.00
_cell.angle_beta   90.00
_cell.angle_gamma   90.00
#
_symmetry.space_group_name_H-M   'P 1'
#
loop_
_entity.id
_entity.type
_entity.pdbx_description
1 polymer ?
#
loop_
_entity_poly.entity_id
_entity_poly.type
_entity_poly.pdbx_seq_one_letter_code
_entity_poly.pdbx_strand_id
1 'polypeptide(L)'
;MQRITYILAFYILVWNLSFSQQDQENIDKIFEDAEYFFNSGDYPESLFLFLKLTLLEPDNANFNYRTGMTYLNIPGQETKAIPHLEKAVINTSMKYRSKDLAEKNAPHYAWFYLGNAYRINNDLDKALECYSSFKNIKDFEKNYNIRIVDSEIKVCERAKIIKDSPKNIVKNNIGAPVNSINSDYSPVLTHNENIIVFMNSQTFYEAIMYSKKINGVWSIPVNITPQIGSDGDMIPTCLSADGTDLYLVKKDENNSDIYLSHFDGNLWSPAIRLNKNINSRSNETFASLSSDNKILYFTSNRSESLGGQDIFISKKQSIGDWGPAVNLGPIINTELDEDSPYLSEDGKTLFFSSKGHFNMGGFDIFYAILNKKNQFDEAINIGFPINTTNDNLNYFPIKDGKTAYIALFDDNSLGGEDIYKLEILPNTTPQQSIAPSFNRPFTITITDIESSEKIDLFYDNKTNQFKIKSSNGKTYKVSFNDN
;
A
#
# COMPACT_ATOMS: atom_id res chain seq x y z
N MET A 1 18.60 70.80 -13.21
CA MET A 1 18.16 69.89 -12.18
C MET A 1 17.10 68.86 -12.71
N GLN A 2 16.07 69.23 -13.44
CA GLN A 2 15.06 68.27 -13.92
C GLN A 2 15.58 67.10 -14.82
N ARG A 3 16.58 67.33 -15.68
CA ARG A 3 17.15 66.27 -16.54
C ARG A 3 17.93 65.19 -15.77
N ILE A 4 18.55 65.55 -14.65
CA ILE A 4 19.32 64.61 -13.81
C ILE A 4 18.35 63.70 -13.03
N THR A 5 17.18 64.25 -12.61
CA THR A 5 16.15 63.50 -11.89
C THR A 5 15.49 62.41 -12.76
N TYR A 6 15.29 62.69 -14.05
CA TYR A 6 14.74 61.70 -14.99
C TYR A 6 15.75 60.59 -15.32
N ILE A 7 17.03 60.90 -15.39
CA ILE A 7 18.08 59.90 -15.64
C ILE A 7 18.23 58.97 -14.44
N LEU A 8 18.24 59.53 -13.20
CA LEU A 8 18.29 58.69 -11.99
C LEU A 8 17.02 57.80 -11.82
N ALA A 9 15.83 58.36 -12.11
CA ALA A 9 14.60 57.58 -12.07
C ALA A 9 14.59 56.46 -13.12
N PHE A 10 15.14 56.71 -14.33
CA PHE A 10 15.26 55.70 -15.38
C PHE A 10 16.27 54.60 -15.01
N TYR A 11 17.43 54.95 -14.39
CA TYR A 11 18.39 53.96 -13.90
C TYR A 11 17.85 53.13 -12.74
N ILE A 12 17.10 53.69 -11.82
CA ILE A 12 16.44 52.98 -10.73
C ILE A 12 15.38 52.03 -11.28
N LEU A 13 14.61 52.46 -12.29
CA LEU A 13 13.58 51.65 -12.94
C LEU A 13 14.22 50.46 -13.71
N VAL A 14 15.30 50.74 -14.46
CA VAL A 14 16.03 49.69 -15.21
C VAL A 14 16.72 48.70 -14.25
N TRP A 15 17.25 49.18 -13.13
CA TRP A 15 17.87 48.34 -12.12
C TRP A 15 16.85 47.45 -11.42
N ASN A 16 15.68 47.98 -11.05
CA ASN A 16 14.58 47.19 -10.49
C ASN A 16 14.03 46.18 -11.50
N LEU A 17 13.90 46.52 -12.79
CA LEU A 17 13.51 45.60 -13.85
C LEU A 17 14.53 44.50 -14.07
N SER A 18 15.83 44.81 -14.02
CA SER A 18 16.90 43.82 -14.18
C SER A 18 16.95 42.84 -13.00
N PHE A 19 16.77 43.34 -11.76
CA PHE A 19 16.65 42.45 -10.58
C PHE A 19 15.43 41.58 -10.65
N SER A 20 14.27 42.10 -11.01
CA SER A 20 13.04 41.32 -11.14
C SER A 20 13.12 40.28 -12.26
N GLN A 21 13.83 40.54 -13.34
CA GLN A 21 14.02 39.62 -14.45
C GLN A 21 15.00 38.49 -14.07
N GLN A 22 16.06 38.78 -13.34
CA GLN A 22 16.99 37.73 -12.88
C GLN A 22 16.38 36.85 -11.79
N ASP A 23 15.54 37.41 -10.92
CA ASP A 23 14.80 36.61 -9.94
C ASP A 23 13.76 35.72 -10.63
N GLN A 24 13.08 36.20 -11.68
CA GLN A 24 12.13 35.41 -12.45
C GLN A 24 12.80 34.27 -13.23
N GLU A 25 13.92 34.55 -13.92
CA GLU A 25 14.71 33.49 -14.59
C GLU A 25 15.19 32.41 -13.62
N ASN A 26 15.48 32.79 -12.36
CA ASN A 26 15.85 31.83 -11.34
C ASN A 26 14.66 30.95 -10.89
N ILE A 27 13.47 31.54 -10.72
CA ILE A 27 12.23 30.82 -10.37
C ILE A 27 11.86 29.86 -11.49
N ASP A 28 11.90 30.32 -12.74
CA ASP A 28 11.56 29.52 -13.91
C ASP A 28 12.44 28.28 -14.03
N LYS A 29 13.76 28.46 -13.86
CA LYS A 29 14.72 27.36 -13.88
C LYS A 29 14.51 26.38 -12.72
N ILE A 30 14.30 26.86 -11.49
CA ILE A 30 14.01 25.99 -10.34
C ILE A 30 12.76 25.17 -10.60
N PHE A 31 11.72 25.76 -11.18
CA PHE A 31 10.48 25.06 -11.52
C PHE A 31 10.70 23.98 -12.58
N GLU A 32 11.41 24.28 -13.67
CA GLU A 32 11.75 23.33 -14.73
C GLU A 32 12.56 22.15 -14.17
N ASP A 33 13.57 22.40 -13.36
CA ASP A 33 14.40 21.37 -12.73
C ASP A 33 13.53 20.52 -11.76
N ALA A 34 12.64 21.14 -10.97
CA ALA A 34 11.73 20.43 -10.06
C ALA A 34 10.76 19.49 -10.83
N GLU A 35 10.17 19.96 -11.94
CA GLU A 35 9.33 19.15 -12.81
C GLU A 35 10.12 18.01 -13.48
N TYR A 36 11.36 18.26 -13.88
CA TYR A 36 12.22 17.23 -14.43
C TYR A 36 12.42 16.07 -13.43
N PHE A 37 12.83 16.39 -12.19
CA PHE A 37 13.02 15.38 -11.15
C PHE A 37 11.70 14.70 -10.75
N PHE A 38 10.59 15.43 -10.68
CA PHE A 38 9.28 14.83 -10.44
C PHE A 38 8.91 13.79 -11.51
N ASN A 39 9.08 14.13 -12.79
CA ASN A 39 8.75 13.25 -13.88
C ASN A 39 9.73 12.07 -14.05
N SER A 40 10.96 12.20 -13.56
CA SER A 40 11.94 11.09 -13.52
C SER A 40 11.76 10.19 -12.29
N GLY A 41 10.87 10.53 -11.35
CA GLY A 41 10.65 9.76 -10.12
C GLY A 41 11.63 10.08 -8.98
N ASP A 42 12.51 11.07 -9.17
CA ASP A 42 13.40 11.55 -8.11
C ASP A 42 12.67 12.57 -7.23
N TYR A 43 11.73 12.06 -6.44
CA TYR A 43 10.89 12.89 -5.58
C TYR A 43 11.64 13.63 -4.48
N PRO A 44 12.71 13.11 -3.85
CA PRO A 44 13.48 13.86 -2.86
C PRO A 44 14.10 15.13 -3.43
N GLU A 45 14.73 15.07 -4.61
CA GLU A 45 15.33 16.25 -5.27
C GLU A 45 14.25 17.21 -5.76
N SER A 46 13.17 16.68 -6.35
CA SER A 46 11.99 17.47 -6.73
C SER A 46 11.41 18.22 -5.54
N LEU A 47 11.26 17.56 -4.38
CA LEU A 47 10.72 18.15 -3.16
C LEU A 47 11.58 19.34 -2.68
N PHE A 48 12.89 19.16 -2.66
CA PHE A 48 13.82 20.21 -2.26
C PHE A 48 13.63 21.48 -3.10
N LEU A 49 13.42 21.34 -4.41
CA LEU A 49 13.22 22.45 -5.33
C LEU A 49 11.82 23.07 -5.19
N PHE A 50 10.77 22.27 -5.09
CA PHE A 50 9.42 22.79 -4.86
C PHE A 50 9.27 23.49 -3.52
N LEU A 51 9.93 23.03 -2.47
CA LEU A 51 9.97 23.74 -1.18
C LEU A 51 10.62 25.10 -1.31
N LYS A 52 11.69 25.26 -2.09
CA LYS A 52 12.28 26.58 -2.39
C LYS A 52 11.27 27.50 -3.06
N LEU A 53 10.51 27.00 -4.03
CA LEU A 53 9.48 27.78 -4.74
C LEU A 53 8.34 28.19 -3.79
N THR A 54 7.90 27.33 -2.88
CA THR A 54 6.88 27.69 -1.87
C THR A 54 7.39 28.67 -0.82
N LEU A 55 8.70 28.73 -0.56
CA LEU A 55 9.29 29.77 0.27
C LEU A 55 9.32 31.13 -0.43
N LEU A 56 9.54 31.15 -1.74
CA LEU A 56 9.55 32.38 -2.54
C LEU A 56 8.14 32.92 -2.79
N GLU A 57 7.18 32.05 -3.10
CA GLU A 57 5.78 32.39 -3.30
C GLU A 57 4.86 31.51 -2.43
N PRO A 58 4.70 31.80 -1.12
CA PRO A 58 3.97 30.93 -0.18
C PRO A 58 2.48 30.72 -0.51
N ASP A 59 1.88 31.66 -1.20
CA ASP A 59 0.45 31.65 -1.57
C ASP A 59 0.20 31.17 -3.00
N ASN A 60 1.25 30.77 -3.74
CA ASN A 60 1.10 30.20 -5.07
C ASN A 60 0.50 28.81 -4.97
N ALA A 61 -0.77 28.65 -5.38
CA ALA A 61 -1.49 27.41 -5.27
C ALA A 61 -0.89 26.30 -6.16
N ASN A 62 -0.27 26.63 -7.31
CA ASN A 62 0.43 25.67 -8.15
C ASN A 62 1.66 25.09 -7.45
N PHE A 63 2.52 25.93 -6.88
CA PHE A 63 3.72 25.47 -6.17
C PHE A 63 3.34 24.61 -4.96
N ASN A 64 2.32 25.02 -4.19
CA ASN A 64 1.82 24.22 -3.08
C ASN A 64 1.22 22.89 -3.56
N TYR A 65 0.46 22.87 -4.66
CA TYR A 65 -0.04 21.64 -5.26
C TYR A 65 1.09 20.68 -5.64
N ARG A 66 2.13 21.17 -6.32
CA ARG A 66 3.30 20.37 -6.72
C ARG A 66 4.05 19.83 -5.51
N THR A 67 4.29 20.67 -4.50
CA THR A 67 4.92 20.24 -3.24
C THR A 67 4.10 19.12 -2.58
N GLY A 68 2.78 19.29 -2.48
CA GLY A 68 1.89 18.29 -1.92
C GLY A 68 1.91 16.98 -2.70
N MET A 69 1.87 17.07 -4.04
CA MET A 69 1.97 15.89 -4.90
C MET A 69 3.33 15.17 -4.72
N THR A 70 4.42 15.91 -4.57
CA THR A 70 5.73 15.33 -4.35
C THR A 70 5.80 14.60 -3.02
N TYR A 71 5.28 15.19 -1.93
CA TYR A 71 5.17 14.53 -0.63
C TYR A 71 4.35 13.23 -0.68
N LEU A 72 3.24 13.19 -1.42
CA LEU A 72 2.42 11.99 -1.58
C LEU A 72 3.15 10.83 -2.26
N ASN A 73 4.24 11.10 -2.97
CA ASN A 73 5.06 10.09 -3.64
C ASN A 73 6.34 9.73 -2.85
N ILE A 74 6.53 10.25 -1.65
CA ILE A 74 7.67 9.89 -0.79
C ILE A 74 7.16 9.04 0.36
N PRO A 75 7.48 7.73 0.40
CA PRO A 75 7.04 6.84 1.46
C PRO A 75 7.37 7.38 2.87
N GLY A 76 6.39 7.31 3.78
CA GLY A 76 6.50 7.82 5.15
C GLY A 76 6.42 9.34 5.30
N GLN A 77 6.25 10.10 4.19
CA GLN A 77 6.10 11.56 4.23
C GLN A 77 4.76 12.06 3.68
N GLU A 78 3.87 11.17 3.30
CA GLU A 78 2.61 11.48 2.60
C GLU A 78 1.74 12.46 3.38
N THR A 79 1.71 12.36 4.69
CA THR A 79 0.91 13.26 5.55
C THR A 79 1.41 14.70 5.57
N LYS A 80 2.69 14.92 5.22
CA LYS A 80 3.26 16.27 5.07
C LYS A 80 2.71 17.02 3.85
N ALA A 81 2.01 16.32 2.94
CA ALA A 81 1.28 16.93 1.83
C ALA A 81 0.12 17.82 2.29
N ILE A 82 -0.49 17.51 3.44
CA ILE A 82 -1.72 18.17 3.92
C ILE A 82 -1.60 19.69 3.94
N PRO A 83 -0.66 20.32 4.65
CA PRO A 83 -0.61 21.79 4.74
C PRO A 83 -0.37 22.48 3.39
N HIS A 84 0.29 21.81 2.45
CA HIS A 84 0.50 22.32 1.10
C HIS A 84 -0.76 22.18 0.25
N LEU A 85 -1.42 21.03 0.29
CA LEU A 85 -2.66 20.82 -0.46
C LEU A 85 -3.82 21.66 0.07
N GLU A 86 -3.89 21.93 1.38
CA GLU A 86 -4.85 22.89 1.97
C GLU A 86 -4.70 24.28 1.35
N LYS A 87 -3.47 24.76 1.15
CA LYS A 87 -3.21 26.03 0.46
C LYS A 87 -3.55 25.95 -1.04
N ALA A 88 -3.26 24.82 -1.68
CA ALA A 88 -3.50 24.62 -3.09
C ALA A 88 -5.00 24.71 -3.43
N VAL A 89 -5.88 24.14 -2.59
CA VAL A 89 -7.33 24.12 -2.86
C VAL A 89 -8.02 25.49 -2.71
N ILE A 90 -7.35 26.48 -2.14
CA ILE A 90 -7.88 27.87 -2.02
C ILE A 90 -8.11 28.47 -3.41
N ASN A 91 -7.20 28.23 -4.35
CA ASN A 91 -7.26 28.78 -5.70
C ASN A 91 -7.11 27.66 -6.75
N THR A 92 -8.22 27.06 -7.15
CA THR A 92 -8.22 26.01 -8.18
C THR A 92 -8.85 26.48 -9.49
N SER A 93 -8.41 25.92 -10.61
CA SER A 93 -8.87 26.31 -11.94
C SER A 93 -9.08 25.11 -12.86
N MET A 94 -10.21 25.15 -13.63
CA MET A 94 -10.44 24.23 -14.73
C MET A 94 -9.50 24.49 -15.92
N LYS A 95 -9.00 25.73 -16.04
CA LYS A 95 -8.07 26.14 -17.10
C LYS A 95 -6.61 26.01 -16.70
N TYR A 96 -6.34 25.20 -15.67
CA TYR A 96 -4.98 24.93 -15.19
C TYR A 96 -4.06 24.46 -16.32
N ARG A 97 -2.86 25.05 -16.35
CA ARG A 97 -1.83 24.78 -17.36
C ARG A 97 -0.55 24.30 -16.68
N SER A 98 -0.39 23.00 -16.61
CA SER A 98 0.70 22.36 -15.85
C SER A 98 2.12 22.78 -16.25
N LYS A 99 2.32 23.20 -17.50
CA LYS A 99 3.62 23.59 -18.05
C LYS A 99 3.83 25.10 -18.12
N ASP A 100 2.87 25.87 -17.64
CA ASP A 100 2.94 27.34 -17.68
C ASP A 100 3.54 27.84 -16.36
N LEU A 101 4.72 28.40 -16.45
CA LEU A 101 5.47 28.96 -15.31
C LEU A 101 4.72 30.12 -14.65
N ALA A 102 3.86 30.80 -15.37
CA ALA A 102 3.02 31.88 -14.85
C ALA A 102 1.72 31.38 -14.18
N GLU A 103 1.46 30.06 -14.19
CA GLU A 103 0.26 29.50 -13.56
C GLU A 103 0.36 29.58 -12.04
N LYS A 104 -0.60 30.25 -11.43
CA LYS A 104 -0.68 30.42 -9.96
C LYS A 104 -1.82 29.63 -9.31
N ASN A 105 -2.74 29.08 -10.12
CA ASN A 105 -3.82 28.25 -9.61
C ASN A 105 -3.38 26.78 -9.57
N ALA A 106 -4.00 25.99 -8.70
CA ALA A 106 -3.91 24.54 -8.73
C ALA A 106 -4.99 23.93 -9.64
N PRO A 107 -4.83 22.72 -10.15
CA PRO A 107 -5.93 22.00 -10.79
C PRO A 107 -6.99 21.62 -9.75
N HIS A 108 -8.23 21.42 -10.18
CA HIS A 108 -9.29 20.94 -9.27
C HIS A 108 -8.99 19.56 -8.65
N TYR A 109 -8.11 18.75 -9.25
CA TYR A 109 -7.59 17.52 -8.66
C TYR A 109 -6.90 17.73 -7.31
N ALA A 110 -6.50 18.96 -6.97
CA ALA A 110 -5.94 19.26 -5.65
C ALA A 110 -6.88 18.83 -4.50
N TRP A 111 -8.21 18.94 -4.69
CA TRP A 111 -9.19 18.45 -3.73
C TRP A 111 -9.16 16.94 -3.56
N PHE A 112 -9.00 16.20 -4.65
CA PHE A 112 -8.89 14.73 -4.62
C PHE A 112 -7.63 14.29 -3.87
N TYR A 113 -6.48 14.90 -4.18
CA TYR A 113 -5.22 14.58 -3.53
C TYR A 113 -5.18 15.02 -2.06
N LEU A 114 -5.85 16.12 -1.71
CA LEU A 114 -6.03 16.49 -0.31
C LEU A 114 -6.87 15.45 0.43
N GLY A 115 -7.92 14.94 -0.21
CA GLY A 115 -8.71 13.82 0.31
C GLY A 115 -7.85 12.57 0.55
N ASN A 116 -6.98 12.21 -0.40
CA ASN A 116 -6.05 11.10 -0.25
C ASN A 116 -5.06 11.33 0.91
N ALA A 117 -4.50 12.54 1.04
CA ALA A 117 -3.60 12.89 2.13
C ALA A 117 -4.28 12.77 3.50
N TYR A 118 -5.51 13.25 3.64
CA TYR A 118 -6.30 13.09 4.87
C TYR A 118 -6.66 11.62 5.14
N ARG A 119 -7.02 10.83 4.11
CA ARG A 119 -7.29 9.40 4.25
C ARG A 119 -6.06 8.68 4.79
N ILE A 120 -4.89 8.92 4.22
CA ILE A 120 -3.60 8.35 4.67
C ILE A 120 -3.30 8.78 6.11
N ASN A 121 -3.57 10.04 6.46
CA ASN A 121 -3.47 10.55 7.84
C ASN A 121 -4.56 10.02 8.77
N ASN A 122 -5.45 9.16 8.25
CA ASN A 122 -6.54 8.56 9.00
C ASN A 122 -7.60 9.57 9.52
N ASP A 123 -7.68 10.75 8.92
CA ASP A 123 -8.72 11.76 9.13
C ASP A 123 -9.83 11.57 8.09
N LEU A 124 -10.61 10.49 8.27
CA LEU A 124 -11.57 10.02 7.28
C LEU A 124 -12.71 11.00 7.03
N ASP A 125 -13.10 11.80 8.03
CA ASP A 125 -14.15 12.78 7.87
C ASP A 125 -13.72 13.91 6.94
N LYS A 126 -12.53 14.46 7.15
CA LYS A 126 -11.96 15.48 6.25
C LYS A 126 -11.68 14.93 4.84
N ALA A 127 -11.26 13.68 4.72
CA ALA A 127 -11.12 13.04 3.42
C ALA A 127 -12.45 13.03 2.65
N LEU A 128 -13.55 12.62 3.30
CA LEU A 128 -14.89 12.61 2.72
C LEU A 128 -15.37 14.01 2.34
N GLU A 129 -15.08 15.04 3.16
CA GLU A 129 -15.38 16.44 2.84
C GLU A 129 -14.63 16.90 1.58
N CYS A 130 -13.36 16.55 1.44
CA CYS A 130 -12.55 16.88 0.26
C CYS A 130 -13.10 16.22 -1.01
N TYR A 131 -13.42 14.92 -0.96
CA TYR A 131 -14.02 14.20 -2.10
C TYR A 131 -15.39 14.78 -2.48
N SER A 132 -16.20 15.13 -1.48
CA SER A 132 -17.47 15.81 -1.70
C SER A 132 -17.27 17.19 -2.39
N SER A 133 -16.30 17.97 -1.90
CA SER A 133 -15.96 19.27 -2.49
C SER A 133 -15.50 19.13 -3.93
N PHE A 134 -14.71 18.10 -4.25
CA PHE A 134 -14.29 17.78 -5.60
C PHE A 134 -15.48 17.43 -6.51
N LYS A 135 -16.42 16.58 -6.04
CA LYS A 135 -17.63 16.21 -6.79
C LYS A 135 -18.57 17.37 -7.02
N ASN A 136 -18.60 18.37 -6.14
CA ASN A 136 -19.45 19.55 -6.25
C ASN A 136 -18.95 20.60 -7.25
N ILE A 137 -17.78 20.40 -7.87
CA ILE A 137 -17.27 21.27 -8.91
C ILE A 137 -18.20 21.26 -10.12
N LYS A 138 -18.45 22.44 -10.68
CA LYS A 138 -19.33 22.59 -11.85
C LYS A 138 -18.88 21.70 -13.01
N ASP A 139 -19.81 21.00 -13.63
CA ASP A 139 -19.59 20.09 -14.75
C ASP A 139 -18.61 18.94 -14.43
N PHE A 140 -18.57 18.49 -13.16
CA PHE A 140 -17.66 17.47 -12.67
C PHE A 140 -17.69 16.19 -13.54
N GLU A 141 -18.86 15.61 -13.79
CA GLU A 141 -19.03 14.35 -14.53
C GLU A 141 -18.58 14.41 -15.99
N LYS A 142 -18.50 15.61 -16.58
CA LYS A 142 -17.98 15.80 -17.94
C LYS A 142 -16.46 15.80 -18.01
N ASN A 143 -15.81 16.16 -16.90
CA ASN A 143 -14.38 16.48 -16.87
C ASN A 143 -13.56 15.47 -16.05
N TYR A 144 -14.22 14.72 -15.15
CA TYR A 144 -13.56 13.84 -14.18
C TYR A 144 -14.25 12.48 -14.11
N ASN A 145 -13.49 11.47 -13.73
CA ASN A 145 -14.00 10.11 -13.54
C ASN A 145 -14.65 9.97 -12.15
N ILE A 146 -15.97 10.01 -12.11
CA ILE A 146 -16.75 9.86 -10.87
C ILE A 146 -16.46 8.53 -10.15
N ARG A 147 -16.19 7.43 -10.88
CA ARG A 147 -15.98 6.11 -10.30
C ARG A 147 -14.74 6.06 -9.39
N ILE A 148 -13.69 6.80 -9.76
CA ILE A 148 -12.46 6.87 -8.95
C ILE A 148 -12.78 7.54 -7.60
N VAL A 149 -13.50 8.66 -7.61
CA VAL A 149 -13.85 9.38 -6.38
C VAL A 149 -14.82 8.57 -5.52
N ASP A 150 -15.81 7.92 -6.13
CA ASP A 150 -16.76 7.05 -5.42
C ASP A 150 -16.06 5.82 -4.80
N SER A 151 -15.01 5.32 -5.45
CA SER A 151 -14.18 4.25 -4.88
C SER A 151 -13.48 4.72 -3.60
N GLU A 152 -12.84 5.89 -3.61
CA GLU A 152 -12.16 6.44 -2.43
C GLU A 152 -13.14 6.76 -1.28
N ILE A 153 -14.34 7.25 -1.60
CA ILE A 153 -15.41 7.44 -0.61
C ILE A 153 -15.76 6.11 0.06
N LYS A 154 -15.99 5.05 -0.73
CA LYS A 154 -16.28 3.71 -0.21
C LYS A 154 -15.14 3.15 0.65
N VAL A 155 -13.89 3.40 0.27
CA VAL A 155 -12.70 3.01 1.06
C VAL A 155 -12.76 3.69 2.43
N CYS A 156 -13.03 5.00 2.50
CA CYS A 156 -13.17 5.71 3.78
C CYS A 156 -14.30 5.15 4.65
N GLU A 157 -15.46 4.83 4.05
CA GLU A 157 -16.61 4.24 4.76
C GLU A 157 -16.26 2.86 5.32
N ARG A 158 -15.60 2.00 4.54
CA ARG A 158 -15.12 0.68 4.96
C ARG A 158 -14.07 0.78 6.07
N ALA A 159 -13.14 1.74 5.94
CA ALA A 159 -12.12 1.99 6.95
C ALA A 159 -12.73 2.30 8.32
N LYS A 160 -13.80 3.09 8.39
CA LYS A 160 -14.53 3.33 9.63
C LYS A 160 -15.06 2.03 10.25
N ILE A 161 -15.67 1.15 9.42
CA ILE A 161 -16.20 -0.14 9.88
C ILE A 161 -15.08 -1.07 10.38
N ILE A 162 -13.97 -1.19 9.64
CA ILE A 162 -12.85 -2.07 10.01
C ILE A 162 -12.21 -1.59 11.33
N LYS A 163 -12.09 -0.27 11.51
CA LYS A 163 -11.51 0.33 12.72
C LYS A 163 -12.38 0.18 13.98
N ASP A 164 -13.67 -0.01 13.84
CA ASP A 164 -14.55 -0.24 14.99
C ASP A 164 -14.28 -1.58 15.71
N SER A 165 -13.54 -2.50 15.08
CA SER A 165 -13.19 -3.81 15.65
C SER A 165 -11.68 -4.08 15.53
N PRO A 166 -10.82 -3.32 16.21
CA PRO A 166 -9.38 -3.44 16.08
C PRO A 166 -8.88 -4.79 16.60
N LYS A 167 -7.86 -5.32 15.93
CA LYS A 167 -7.12 -6.49 16.39
C LYS A 167 -6.19 -6.11 17.54
N ASN A 168 -6.08 -7.01 18.53
CA ASN A 168 -5.07 -6.88 19.56
C ASN A 168 -3.74 -7.40 19.01
N ILE A 169 -2.75 -6.53 18.83
CA ILE A 169 -1.44 -6.90 18.30
C ILE A 169 -0.32 -6.42 19.22
N VAL A 170 0.77 -7.17 19.21
CA VAL A 170 2.08 -6.72 19.70
C VAL A 170 2.99 -6.49 18.52
N LYS A 171 3.66 -5.35 18.50
CA LYS A 171 4.59 -4.92 17.47
C LYS A 171 5.96 -4.71 18.11
N ASN A 172 6.93 -5.52 17.69
CA ASN A 172 8.30 -5.48 18.18
C ASN A 172 9.26 -5.14 17.05
N ASN A 173 9.95 -3.99 17.14
CA ASN A 173 11.09 -3.70 16.28
C ASN A 173 12.17 -4.76 16.52
N ILE A 174 12.65 -5.42 15.44
CA ILE A 174 13.66 -6.49 15.62
C ILE A 174 15.06 -5.94 15.94
N GLY A 175 15.25 -4.63 15.78
CA GLY A 175 16.43 -3.88 16.22
C GLY A 175 17.73 -4.20 15.48
N ALA A 176 18.79 -3.59 15.96
CA ALA A 176 20.14 -3.90 15.46
C ALA A 176 20.54 -5.34 15.78
N PRO A 177 21.37 -5.99 14.93
CA PRO A 177 22.06 -5.41 13.78
C PRO A 177 21.25 -5.47 12.46
N VAL A 178 20.02 -5.98 12.45
CA VAL A 178 19.20 -6.09 11.23
C VAL A 178 18.70 -4.72 10.82
N ASN A 179 17.94 -4.05 11.69
CA ASN A 179 17.52 -2.67 11.45
C ASN A 179 18.68 -1.69 11.66
N SER A 180 18.79 -0.71 10.80
CA SER A 180 19.89 0.26 10.73
C SER A 180 19.36 1.70 10.73
N ILE A 181 20.22 2.68 10.47
CA ILE A 181 19.86 4.08 10.27
C ILE A 181 19.26 4.36 8.86
N ASN A 182 19.30 3.37 7.98
CA ASN A 182 18.69 3.42 6.66
C ASN A 182 17.28 2.80 6.71
N SER A 183 16.56 2.76 5.58
CA SER A 183 15.37 1.93 5.47
C SER A 183 15.75 0.47 5.29
N ASP A 184 15.16 -0.39 6.13
CA ASP A 184 15.30 -1.85 6.09
C ASP A 184 13.92 -2.46 5.82
N TYR A 185 13.72 -3.09 4.64
CA TYR A 185 12.40 -3.46 4.15
C TYR A 185 12.38 -4.76 3.33
N SER A 186 11.20 -5.21 2.89
CA SER A 186 10.99 -6.46 2.15
C SER A 186 11.65 -7.69 2.79
N PRO A 187 11.39 -7.97 4.10
CA PRO A 187 11.98 -9.11 4.76
C PRO A 187 11.42 -10.43 4.25
N VAL A 188 12.29 -11.38 3.95
CA VAL A 188 11.95 -12.78 3.70
C VAL A 188 12.78 -13.70 4.61
N LEU A 189 12.11 -14.68 5.22
CA LEU A 189 12.71 -15.51 6.24
C LEU A 189 12.53 -17.00 5.91
N THR A 190 13.39 -17.84 6.51
CA THR A 190 13.07 -19.25 6.67
C THR A 190 11.98 -19.45 7.73
N HIS A 191 11.15 -20.49 7.60
CA HIS A 191 10.05 -20.76 8.54
C HIS A 191 10.51 -20.95 9.99
N ASN A 192 11.75 -21.40 10.21
CA ASN A 192 12.35 -21.53 11.56
C ASN A 192 12.94 -20.21 12.10
N GLU A 193 12.75 -19.10 11.36
CA GLU A 193 13.23 -17.75 11.71
C GLU A 193 14.75 -17.65 11.96
N ASN A 194 15.56 -18.52 11.37
CA ASN A 194 17.01 -18.53 11.58
C ASN A 194 17.80 -17.78 10.50
N ILE A 195 17.18 -17.53 9.36
CA ILE A 195 17.78 -16.78 8.24
C ILE A 195 16.81 -15.70 7.84
N ILE A 196 17.32 -14.51 7.58
CA ILE A 196 16.59 -13.38 7.01
C ILE A 196 17.37 -12.79 5.83
N VAL A 197 16.66 -12.49 4.75
CA VAL A 197 17.13 -11.66 3.64
C VAL A 197 16.20 -10.47 3.53
N PHE A 198 16.73 -9.29 3.29
CA PHE A 198 15.96 -8.05 3.28
C PHE A 198 16.66 -6.99 2.43
N MET A 199 15.94 -5.94 2.06
CA MET A 199 16.49 -4.76 1.39
C MET A 199 16.98 -3.75 2.41
N ASN A 200 18.05 -3.04 2.06
CA ASN A 200 18.56 -1.91 2.82
C ASN A 200 18.89 -0.76 1.86
N SER A 201 18.29 0.41 2.06
CA SER A 201 18.55 1.60 1.24
C SER A 201 19.93 2.17 1.53
N GLN A 202 20.86 2.02 0.61
CA GLN A 202 22.17 2.66 0.66
C GLN A 202 22.10 4.03 -0.04
N THR A 203 23.12 4.85 0.16
CA THR A 203 23.17 6.21 -0.43
C THR A 203 23.05 6.21 -1.96
N PHE A 204 23.52 5.18 -2.65
CA PHE A 204 23.60 5.15 -4.10
C PHE A 204 22.90 3.96 -4.76
N TYR A 205 22.43 2.99 -4.00
CA TYR A 205 21.74 1.81 -4.52
C TYR A 205 21.00 1.06 -3.40
N GLU A 206 20.08 0.18 -3.78
CA GLU A 206 19.38 -0.70 -2.88
C GLU A 206 20.16 -2.01 -2.70
N ALA A 207 20.54 -2.33 -1.46
CA ALA A 207 21.33 -3.50 -1.14
C ALA A 207 20.46 -4.66 -0.66
N ILE A 208 20.75 -5.87 -1.14
CA ILE A 208 20.18 -7.10 -0.61
C ILE A 208 21.09 -7.60 0.52
N MET A 209 20.51 -7.63 1.73
CA MET A 209 21.24 -8.00 2.95
C MET A 209 20.83 -9.40 3.43
N TYR A 210 21.79 -10.15 3.93
CA TYR A 210 21.61 -11.50 4.47
C TYR A 210 22.12 -11.56 5.91
N SER A 211 21.33 -12.12 6.83
CA SER A 211 21.73 -12.40 8.20
C SER A 211 21.18 -13.74 8.67
N LYS A 212 21.89 -14.37 9.59
CA LYS A 212 21.45 -15.60 10.26
C LYS A 212 21.57 -15.50 11.77
N LYS A 213 20.71 -16.21 12.48
CA LYS A 213 20.81 -16.30 13.93
C LYS A 213 21.91 -17.25 14.35
N ILE A 214 22.78 -16.76 15.22
CA ILE A 214 23.82 -17.55 15.89
C ILE A 214 23.49 -17.49 17.38
N ASN A 215 23.20 -18.64 17.99
CA ASN A 215 22.74 -18.72 19.38
C ASN A 215 21.55 -17.82 19.73
N GLY A 216 20.61 -17.71 18.80
CA GLY A 216 19.38 -16.90 18.95
C GLY A 216 19.53 -15.39 18.67
N VAL A 217 20.73 -14.92 18.33
CA VAL A 217 21.02 -13.50 18.02
C VAL A 217 21.35 -13.36 16.54
N TRP A 218 20.80 -12.32 15.89
CA TRP A 218 21.12 -12.02 14.51
C TRP A 218 22.58 -11.64 14.33
N SER A 219 23.24 -12.23 13.34
CA SER A 219 24.59 -11.83 12.93
C SER A 219 24.56 -10.45 12.28
N ILE A 220 25.69 -9.77 12.20
CA ILE A 220 25.85 -8.57 11.38
C ILE A 220 25.46 -8.93 9.94
N PRO A 221 24.53 -8.20 9.30
CA PRO A 221 24.09 -8.49 7.94
C PRO A 221 25.24 -8.36 6.94
N VAL A 222 25.24 -9.26 5.95
CA VAL A 222 26.21 -9.28 4.85
C VAL A 222 25.50 -8.81 3.59
N ASN A 223 26.11 -7.88 2.86
CA ASN A 223 25.63 -7.45 1.56
C ASN A 223 25.92 -8.54 0.51
N ILE A 224 24.87 -9.16 -0.02
CA ILE A 224 24.94 -10.22 -1.02
C ILE A 224 24.62 -9.75 -2.44
N THR A 225 24.27 -8.48 -2.63
CA THR A 225 23.93 -7.86 -3.93
C THR A 225 24.96 -8.20 -5.02
N PRO A 226 26.31 -8.06 -4.77
CA PRO A 226 27.30 -8.39 -5.79
C PRO A 226 27.38 -9.87 -6.14
N GLN A 227 27.08 -10.77 -5.16
CA GLN A 227 27.11 -12.23 -5.42
C GLN A 227 25.94 -12.63 -6.35
N ILE A 228 24.78 -12.04 -6.12
CA ILE A 228 23.57 -12.28 -6.90
C ILE A 228 23.68 -11.68 -8.31
N GLY A 229 24.57 -10.71 -8.51
CA GLY A 229 24.76 -10.01 -9.78
C GLY A 229 23.69 -8.93 -10.02
N SER A 230 23.16 -8.33 -8.93
CA SER A 230 22.28 -7.17 -8.97
C SER A 230 23.08 -5.87 -8.81
N ASP A 231 22.57 -4.78 -9.36
CA ASP A 231 23.06 -3.41 -9.15
C ASP A 231 22.07 -2.55 -8.30
N GLY A 232 21.13 -3.22 -7.63
CA GLY A 232 20.08 -2.60 -6.83
C GLY A 232 18.69 -2.71 -7.46
N ASP A 233 18.57 -3.38 -8.60
CA ASP A 233 17.34 -3.55 -9.38
C ASP A 233 16.53 -4.81 -9.01
N MET A 234 17.04 -5.63 -8.08
CA MET A 234 16.37 -6.85 -7.62
C MET A 234 15.87 -6.74 -6.18
N ILE A 235 14.68 -7.27 -5.94
CA ILE A 235 14.02 -7.29 -4.62
C ILE A 235 13.75 -8.74 -4.22
N PRO A 236 14.15 -9.19 -3.00
CA PRO A 236 13.83 -10.51 -2.49
C PRO A 236 12.33 -10.65 -2.23
N THR A 237 11.75 -11.78 -2.64
CA THR A 237 10.32 -12.06 -2.46
C THR A 237 10.05 -13.34 -1.69
N CYS A 238 10.95 -14.32 -1.73
CA CYS A 238 10.80 -15.59 -1.02
C CYS A 238 12.15 -16.25 -0.78
N LEU A 239 12.27 -16.90 0.37
CA LEU A 239 13.37 -17.81 0.71
C LEU A 239 12.78 -19.22 0.87
N SER A 240 13.42 -20.24 0.29
CA SER A 240 13.01 -21.64 0.51
C SER A 240 13.08 -22.03 1.99
N ALA A 241 12.34 -23.06 2.38
CA ALA A 241 12.25 -23.48 3.79
C ALA A 241 13.60 -23.83 4.42
N ASP A 242 14.54 -24.35 3.62
CA ASP A 242 15.93 -24.68 4.03
C ASP A 242 16.90 -23.50 3.92
N GLY A 243 16.46 -22.39 3.33
CA GLY A 243 17.25 -21.17 3.17
C GLY A 243 18.28 -21.21 2.04
N THR A 244 18.16 -22.17 1.10
CA THR A 244 19.15 -22.34 0.02
C THR A 244 18.72 -21.68 -1.30
N ASP A 245 17.44 -21.48 -1.54
CA ASP A 245 16.91 -20.88 -2.76
C ASP A 245 16.26 -19.51 -2.44
N LEU A 246 16.78 -18.45 -3.04
CA LEU A 246 16.25 -17.08 -2.93
C LEU A 246 15.59 -16.66 -4.24
N TYR A 247 14.30 -16.41 -4.17
CA TYR A 247 13.53 -15.85 -5.27
C TYR A 247 13.55 -14.33 -5.19
N LEU A 248 13.73 -13.71 -6.37
CA LEU A 248 13.86 -12.26 -6.51
C LEU A 248 13.02 -11.79 -7.68
N VAL A 249 12.54 -10.57 -7.60
CA VAL A 249 11.98 -9.86 -8.75
C VAL A 249 12.96 -8.80 -9.22
N LYS A 250 13.28 -8.83 -10.50
CA LYS A 250 14.03 -7.79 -11.19
C LYS A 250 13.07 -6.86 -11.91
N LYS A 251 13.20 -5.56 -11.69
CA LYS A 251 12.44 -4.52 -12.40
C LYS A 251 13.31 -3.92 -13.49
N ASP A 252 12.91 -4.12 -14.73
CA ASP A 252 13.47 -3.39 -15.89
C ASP A 252 12.51 -2.24 -16.27
N GLU A 253 12.94 -1.31 -17.14
CA GLU A 253 12.14 -0.15 -17.55
C GLU A 253 10.74 -0.50 -18.09
N ASN A 254 10.59 -1.67 -18.72
CA ASN A 254 9.35 -2.08 -19.42
C ASN A 254 8.79 -3.41 -18.94
N ASN A 255 9.45 -4.11 -18.03
CA ASN A 255 9.03 -5.43 -17.56
C ASN A 255 9.57 -5.74 -16.16
N SER A 256 8.93 -6.66 -15.47
CA SER A 256 9.46 -7.29 -14.26
C SER A 256 9.39 -8.80 -14.39
N ASP A 257 10.45 -9.47 -13.98
CA ASP A 257 10.62 -10.92 -14.10
C ASP A 257 11.11 -11.53 -12.78
N ILE A 258 10.78 -12.80 -12.57
CA ILE A 258 11.19 -13.57 -11.38
C ILE A 258 12.49 -14.32 -11.68
N TYR A 259 13.42 -14.20 -10.75
CA TYR A 259 14.75 -14.82 -10.78
C TYR A 259 14.96 -15.73 -9.57
N LEU A 260 15.93 -16.61 -9.65
CA LEU A 260 16.35 -17.54 -8.60
C LEU A 260 17.85 -17.46 -8.41
N SER A 261 18.31 -17.28 -7.18
CA SER A 261 19.69 -17.45 -6.74
C SER A 261 19.79 -18.61 -5.76
N HIS A 262 20.84 -19.41 -5.87
CA HIS A 262 21.08 -20.58 -5.01
C HIS A 262 22.29 -20.35 -4.10
N PHE A 263 22.17 -20.72 -2.82
CA PHE A 263 23.22 -20.69 -1.82
C PHE A 263 23.89 -22.07 -1.72
N ASP A 264 25.16 -22.17 -2.04
CA ASP A 264 25.92 -23.42 -2.03
C ASP A 264 26.47 -23.81 -0.62
N GLY A 265 26.09 -23.05 0.42
CA GLY A 265 26.61 -23.19 1.79
C GLY A 265 27.69 -22.17 2.12
N ASN A 266 28.23 -21.45 1.13
CA ASN A 266 29.26 -20.43 1.27
C ASN A 266 28.92 -19.12 0.55
N LEU A 267 28.48 -19.19 -0.70
CA LEU A 267 28.17 -18.05 -1.55
C LEU A 267 26.81 -18.21 -2.24
N TRP A 268 26.19 -17.10 -2.54
CA TRP A 268 25.02 -17.02 -3.42
C TRP A 268 25.45 -17.04 -4.89
N SER A 269 24.75 -17.78 -5.73
CA SER A 269 24.99 -17.79 -7.16
C SER A 269 24.47 -16.51 -7.82
N PRO A 270 24.96 -16.10 -8.99
CA PRO A 270 24.24 -15.13 -9.83
C PRO A 270 22.80 -15.56 -10.06
N ALA A 271 21.87 -14.62 -10.00
CA ALA A 271 20.44 -14.88 -10.17
C ALA A 271 20.13 -15.28 -11.63
N ILE A 272 19.33 -16.32 -11.81
CA ILE A 272 18.94 -16.86 -13.11
C ILE A 272 17.44 -16.65 -13.29
N ARG A 273 17.04 -16.09 -14.45
CA ARG A 273 15.66 -15.88 -14.84
C ARG A 273 14.90 -17.20 -14.90
N LEU A 274 13.71 -17.29 -14.30
CA LEU A 274 12.87 -18.47 -14.39
C LEU A 274 12.34 -18.69 -15.82
N ASN A 275 11.80 -19.89 -16.06
CA ASN A 275 11.31 -20.30 -17.36
C ASN A 275 10.09 -19.49 -17.83
N LYS A 276 9.69 -19.68 -19.10
CA LYS A 276 8.58 -18.97 -19.76
C LYS A 276 7.18 -19.28 -19.19
N ASN A 277 7.03 -20.32 -18.39
CA ASN A 277 5.75 -20.62 -17.73
C ASN A 277 5.51 -19.65 -16.58
N ILE A 278 6.58 -19.16 -15.97
CA ILE A 278 6.55 -18.16 -14.89
C ILE A 278 6.69 -16.76 -15.51
N ASN A 279 7.80 -16.47 -16.18
CA ASN A 279 8.08 -15.19 -16.80
C ASN A 279 7.49 -15.10 -18.18
N SER A 280 6.47 -14.30 -18.35
CA SER A 280 5.76 -14.09 -19.61
C SER A 280 6.33 -12.88 -20.38
N ARG A 281 5.50 -12.22 -21.19
CA ARG A 281 5.79 -10.90 -21.78
C ARG A 281 5.18 -9.77 -20.94
N SER A 282 4.51 -10.13 -19.85
CA SER A 282 3.86 -9.24 -18.92
C SER A 282 4.74 -9.06 -17.67
N ASN A 283 4.28 -8.28 -16.71
CA ASN A 283 5.01 -8.09 -15.46
C ASN A 283 4.70 -9.22 -14.48
N GLU A 284 5.72 -9.83 -13.94
CA GLU A 284 5.67 -10.72 -12.79
C GLU A 284 6.33 -10.00 -11.60
N THR A 285 5.53 -9.67 -10.55
CA THR A 285 5.97 -8.71 -9.51
C THR A 285 6.29 -9.33 -8.17
N PHE A 286 5.91 -10.57 -7.95
CA PHE A 286 6.12 -11.27 -6.70
C PHE A 286 6.15 -12.79 -6.87
N ALA A 287 6.85 -13.49 -5.98
CA ALA A 287 6.84 -14.96 -5.94
C ALA A 287 6.99 -15.48 -4.51
N SER A 288 6.29 -16.56 -4.16
CA SER A 288 6.48 -17.31 -2.93
C SER A 288 6.30 -18.81 -3.12
N LEU A 289 6.89 -19.61 -2.27
CA LEU A 289 6.85 -21.07 -2.33
C LEU A 289 5.88 -21.66 -1.31
N SER A 290 5.26 -22.78 -1.65
CA SER A 290 4.73 -23.69 -0.64
C SER A 290 5.86 -24.28 0.20
N SER A 291 5.57 -24.67 1.47
CA SER A 291 6.56 -25.20 2.40
C SER A 291 7.28 -26.46 1.91
N ASP A 292 6.66 -27.24 1.00
CA ASP A 292 7.26 -28.40 0.35
C ASP A 292 8.03 -28.08 -0.95
N ASN A 293 8.19 -26.79 -1.29
CA ASN A 293 8.85 -26.28 -2.50
C ASN A 293 8.27 -26.80 -3.83
N LYS A 294 7.01 -27.25 -3.86
CA LYS A 294 6.39 -27.83 -5.05
C LYS A 294 5.41 -26.92 -5.79
N ILE A 295 4.94 -25.87 -5.13
CA ILE A 295 4.02 -24.89 -5.71
C ILE A 295 4.65 -23.52 -5.58
N LEU A 296 4.76 -22.80 -6.70
CA LEU A 296 5.10 -21.38 -6.74
C LEU A 296 3.81 -20.59 -6.87
N TYR A 297 3.57 -19.68 -5.93
CA TYR A 297 2.56 -18.62 -6.02
C TYR A 297 3.28 -17.39 -6.56
N PHE A 298 2.68 -16.71 -7.51
CA PHE A 298 3.30 -15.51 -8.08
C PHE A 298 2.24 -14.57 -8.65
N THR A 299 2.62 -13.32 -8.81
CA THR A 299 1.75 -12.27 -9.29
C THR A 299 2.10 -11.90 -10.73
N SER A 300 1.09 -11.75 -11.59
CA SER A 300 1.26 -11.40 -12.99
C SER A 300 0.06 -10.65 -13.56
N ASN A 301 0.31 -9.72 -14.49
CA ASN A 301 -0.73 -9.05 -15.28
C ASN A 301 -0.83 -9.61 -16.71
N ARG A 302 -0.56 -10.92 -16.88
CA ARG A 302 -0.71 -11.63 -18.16
C ARG A 302 -2.13 -11.64 -18.66
N SER A 303 -2.33 -12.03 -19.92
CA SER A 303 -3.64 -12.00 -20.60
C SER A 303 -4.76 -12.79 -19.91
N GLU A 304 -4.41 -13.76 -19.07
CA GLU A 304 -5.35 -14.59 -18.31
C GLU A 304 -5.76 -13.98 -16.96
N SER A 305 -5.27 -12.77 -16.64
CA SER A 305 -5.70 -12.02 -15.46
C SER A 305 -7.14 -11.55 -15.60
N LEU A 306 -7.85 -11.48 -14.47
CA LEU A 306 -9.23 -10.99 -14.37
C LEU A 306 -9.28 -9.47 -14.35
N GLY A 307 -8.24 -8.86 -13.81
CA GLY A 307 -8.11 -7.41 -13.66
C GLY A 307 -6.72 -6.90 -14.00
N GLY A 308 -6.06 -6.31 -13.03
CA GLY A 308 -4.68 -5.83 -13.14
C GLY A 308 -3.67 -6.95 -12.88
N GLN A 309 -3.00 -6.87 -11.74
CA GLN A 309 -2.13 -7.94 -11.22
C GLN A 309 -2.99 -9.01 -10.56
N ASP A 310 -2.86 -10.27 -10.98
CA ASP A 310 -3.56 -11.43 -10.40
C ASP A 310 -2.56 -12.41 -9.80
N ILE A 311 -3.00 -13.20 -8.83
CA ILE A 311 -2.23 -14.29 -8.24
C ILE A 311 -2.42 -15.56 -9.06
N PHE A 312 -1.30 -16.13 -9.48
CA PHE A 312 -1.20 -17.41 -10.22
C PHE A 312 -0.45 -18.44 -9.40
N ILE A 313 -0.64 -19.70 -9.74
CA ILE A 313 0.19 -20.80 -9.24
C ILE A 313 0.85 -21.56 -10.38
N SER A 314 2.01 -22.12 -10.11
CA SER A 314 2.67 -23.11 -10.95
C SER A 314 3.17 -24.27 -10.10
N LYS A 315 3.07 -25.48 -10.64
CA LYS A 315 3.56 -26.71 -9.98
C LYS A 315 4.90 -27.11 -10.53
N LYS A 316 5.83 -27.48 -9.65
CA LYS A 316 7.13 -28.02 -10.01
C LYS A 316 6.95 -29.38 -10.70
N GLN A 317 7.55 -29.56 -11.86
CA GLN A 317 7.48 -30.80 -12.63
C GLN A 317 8.56 -31.79 -12.17
N SER A 318 8.40 -33.06 -12.56
CA SER A 318 9.38 -34.12 -12.22
C SER A 318 10.80 -33.87 -12.74
N ILE A 319 10.93 -33.05 -13.78
CA ILE A 319 12.22 -32.61 -14.33
C ILE A 319 12.86 -31.45 -13.55
N GLY A 320 12.19 -30.96 -12.50
CA GLY A 320 12.67 -29.87 -11.64
C GLY A 320 12.29 -28.46 -12.10
N ASP A 321 11.69 -28.30 -13.28
CA ASP A 321 11.26 -27.01 -13.81
C ASP A 321 9.80 -26.68 -13.47
N TRP A 322 9.38 -25.39 -13.60
CA TRP A 322 8.03 -24.94 -13.36
C TRP A 322 7.09 -25.24 -14.52
N GLY A 323 5.91 -25.77 -14.22
CA GLY A 323 4.84 -26.05 -15.17
C GLY A 323 4.02 -24.82 -15.55
N PRO A 324 2.98 -25.00 -16.40
CA PRO A 324 2.11 -23.89 -16.81
C PRO A 324 1.50 -23.14 -15.62
N ALA A 325 1.36 -21.83 -15.76
CA ALA A 325 0.68 -20.98 -14.79
C ALA A 325 -0.84 -21.21 -14.82
N VAL A 326 -1.46 -21.15 -13.64
CA VAL A 326 -2.91 -21.25 -13.46
C VAL A 326 -3.38 -20.11 -12.58
N ASN A 327 -4.33 -19.30 -13.06
CA ASN A 327 -4.96 -18.23 -12.29
C ASN A 327 -5.76 -18.83 -11.11
N LEU A 328 -5.66 -18.24 -9.91
CA LEU A 328 -6.39 -18.72 -8.73
C LEU A 328 -7.91 -18.46 -8.79
N GLY A 329 -8.36 -17.65 -9.74
CA GLY A 329 -9.77 -17.37 -9.97
C GLY A 329 -10.41 -16.32 -9.04
N PRO A 330 -11.71 -16.05 -9.22
CA PRO A 330 -12.36 -14.84 -8.71
C PRO A 330 -12.66 -14.83 -7.20
N ILE A 331 -12.32 -15.88 -6.47
CA ILE A 331 -12.40 -15.90 -5.01
C ILE A 331 -11.19 -15.14 -4.41
N ILE A 332 -10.04 -15.24 -5.08
CA ILE A 332 -8.79 -14.61 -4.68
C ILE A 332 -8.54 -13.36 -5.50
N ASN A 333 -8.65 -13.45 -6.82
CA ASN A 333 -8.37 -12.35 -7.75
C ASN A 333 -9.63 -11.53 -8.04
N THR A 334 -9.48 -10.23 -8.22
CA THR A 334 -10.58 -9.29 -8.48
C THR A 334 -10.40 -8.56 -9.83
N GLU A 335 -11.18 -7.52 -10.08
CA GLU A 335 -10.98 -6.61 -11.21
C GLU A 335 -9.86 -5.60 -11.00
N LEU A 336 -9.25 -5.57 -9.79
CA LEU A 336 -8.15 -4.68 -9.43
C LEU A 336 -6.85 -5.48 -9.26
N ASP A 337 -5.92 -4.95 -8.48
CA ASP A 337 -4.62 -5.58 -8.27
C ASP A 337 -4.61 -6.46 -7.02
N GLU A 338 -4.06 -7.66 -7.14
CA GLU A 338 -3.63 -8.53 -6.06
C GLU A 338 -2.12 -8.73 -6.13
N ASP A 339 -1.44 -8.75 -4.96
CA ASP A 339 0.01 -8.91 -4.87
C ASP A 339 0.45 -9.64 -3.59
N SER A 340 1.74 -9.89 -3.47
CA SER A 340 2.42 -10.43 -2.28
C SER A 340 1.78 -11.70 -1.70
N PRO A 341 1.51 -12.76 -2.50
CA PRO A 341 0.94 -14.00 -1.99
C PRO A 341 1.93 -14.78 -1.13
N TYR A 342 1.49 -15.22 0.06
CA TYR A 342 2.22 -16.12 0.95
C TYR A 342 1.32 -17.25 1.46
N LEU A 343 1.71 -18.49 1.28
CA LEU A 343 1.02 -19.64 1.86
C LEU A 343 1.59 -19.92 3.26
N SER A 344 0.70 -20.12 4.24
CA SER A 344 1.11 -20.57 5.59
C SER A 344 1.90 -21.88 5.54
N GLU A 345 2.75 -22.13 6.55
CA GLU A 345 3.61 -23.31 6.61
C GLU A 345 2.81 -24.63 6.54
N ASP A 346 1.61 -24.67 7.13
CA ASP A 346 0.72 -25.83 7.10
C ASP A 346 -0.05 -25.99 5.77
N GLY A 347 0.14 -25.08 4.82
CA GLY A 347 -0.47 -25.09 3.49
C GLY A 347 -1.97 -24.78 3.45
N LYS A 348 -2.55 -24.20 4.53
CA LYS A 348 -4.00 -24.03 4.63
C LYS A 348 -4.47 -22.60 4.45
N THR A 349 -3.63 -21.61 4.74
CA THR A 349 -4.01 -20.21 4.67
C THR A 349 -3.14 -19.47 3.67
N LEU A 350 -3.76 -18.88 2.66
CA LEU A 350 -3.09 -17.95 1.73
C LEU A 350 -3.27 -16.53 2.24
N PHE A 351 -2.18 -15.84 2.51
CA PHE A 351 -2.14 -14.41 2.77
C PHE A 351 -1.77 -13.69 1.48
N PHE A 352 -2.36 -12.53 1.24
CA PHE A 352 -2.08 -11.72 0.06
C PHE A 352 -2.55 -10.29 0.27
N SER A 353 -2.07 -9.37 -0.56
CA SER A 353 -2.52 -7.98 -0.58
C SER A 353 -3.47 -7.76 -1.75
N SER A 354 -4.53 -6.98 -1.57
CA SER A 354 -5.51 -6.67 -2.62
C SER A 354 -6.06 -5.26 -2.51
N LYS A 355 -6.33 -4.64 -3.67
CA LYS A 355 -7.10 -3.40 -3.79
C LYS A 355 -8.60 -3.64 -4.00
N GLY A 356 -8.99 -4.85 -4.39
CA GLY A 356 -10.34 -5.13 -4.89
C GLY A 356 -11.33 -5.67 -3.86
N HIS A 357 -10.85 -6.34 -2.82
CA HIS A 357 -11.69 -6.85 -1.74
C HIS A 357 -12.18 -5.75 -0.79
N PHE A 358 -12.83 -6.12 0.33
CA PHE A 358 -13.33 -5.16 1.32
C PHE A 358 -12.16 -4.51 2.08
N ASN A 359 -11.52 -3.54 1.46
CA ASN A 359 -10.33 -2.84 1.92
C ASN A 359 -10.64 -1.56 2.69
N MET A 360 -9.64 -1.03 3.40
CA MET A 360 -9.69 0.24 4.12
C MET A 360 -8.65 1.28 3.66
N GLY A 361 -7.79 0.88 2.73
CA GLY A 361 -6.71 1.71 2.17
C GLY A 361 -6.57 1.51 0.67
N GLY A 362 -5.34 1.53 0.20
CA GLY A 362 -4.97 1.07 -1.13
C GLY A 362 -4.91 -0.45 -1.17
N PHE A 363 -3.71 -1.03 -1.15
CA PHE A 363 -3.55 -2.45 -0.86
C PHE A 363 -3.79 -2.73 0.62
N ASP A 364 -4.66 -3.69 0.92
CA ASP A 364 -4.85 -4.26 2.25
C ASP A 364 -4.44 -5.73 2.25
N ILE A 365 -4.00 -6.23 3.40
CA ILE A 365 -3.66 -7.64 3.61
C ILE A 365 -4.94 -8.42 3.87
N PHE A 366 -5.12 -9.50 3.12
CA PHE A 366 -6.21 -10.47 3.26
C PHE A 366 -5.65 -11.86 3.52
N TYR A 367 -6.51 -12.73 4.00
CA TYR A 367 -6.24 -14.15 4.04
C TYR A 367 -7.45 -14.96 3.57
N ALA A 368 -7.19 -16.10 2.95
CA ALA A 368 -8.19 -17.05 2.52
C ALA A 368 -7.80 -18.47 3.00
N ILE A 369 -8.78 -19.22 3.50
CA ILE A 369 -8.54 -20.55 4.08
C ILE A 369 -8.89 -21.62 3.06
N LEU A 370 -8.02 -22.61 2.90
CA LEU A 370 -8.24 -23.76 2.04
C LEU A 370 -9.24 -24.73 2.72
N ASN A 371 -10.38 -24.93 2.10
CA ASN A 371 -11.44 -25.78 2.62
C ASN A 371 -11.18 -27.30 2.32
N LYS A 372 -12.04 -28.16 2.82
CA LYS A 372 -11.93 -29.63 2.64
C LYS A 372 -12.00 -30.10 1.17
N LYS A 373 -12.43 -29.22 0.24
CA LYS A 373 -12.49 -29.52 -1.21
C LYS A 373 -11.24 -29.01 -1.96
N ASN A 374 -10.22 -28.57 -1.24
CA ASN A 374 -9.02 -27.91 -1.78
C ASN A 374 -9.36 -26.66 -2.62
N GLN A 375 -10.33 -25.87 -2.17
CA GLN A 375 -10.70 -24.58 -2.71
C GLN A 375 -10.53 -23.52 -1.62
N PHE A 376 -10.10 -22.32 -1.97
CA PHE A 376 -10.09 -21.23 -1.02
C PHE A 376 -11.50 -20.74 -0.73
N ASP A 377 -11.78 -20.44 0.53
CA ASP A 377 -12.97 -19.72 0.96
C ASP A 377 -12.80 -18.21 0.66
N GLU A 378 -13.86 -17.41 0.87
CA GLU A 378 -13.82 -15.97 0.64
C GLU A 378 -12.68 -15.29 1.40
N ALA A 379 -12.06 -14.29 0.77
CA ALA A 379 -10.98 -13.52 1.35
C ALA A 379 -11.47 -12.67 2.54
N ILE A 380 -10.73 -12.71 3.63
CA ILE A 380 -11.02 -11.98 4.86
C ILE A 380 -9.95 -10.93 5.09
N ASN A 381 -10.35 -9.67 5.29
CA ASN A 381 -9.44 -8.59 5.69
C ASN A 381 -8.82 -8.90 7.04
N ILE A 382 -7.49 -8.83 7.16
CA ILE A 382 -6.78 -9.18 8.41
C ILE A 382 -7.11 -8.19 9.54
N GLY A 383 -7.52 -6.96 9.20
CA GLY A 383 -8.06 -5.94 10.11
C GLY A 383 -7.05 -4.90 10.58
N PHE A 384 -7.60 -3.83 11.15
CA PHE A 384 -6.82 -2.75 11.78
C PHE A 384 -6.25 -3.22 13.13
N PRO A 385 -5.01 -2.83 13.52
CA PRO A 385 -4.11 -1.89 12.88
C PRO A 385 -3.03 -2.55 11.99
N ILE A 386 -3.20 -3.81 11.57
CA ILE A 386 -2.29 -4.43 10.60
C ILE A 386 -2.51 -3.77 9.24
N ASN A 387 -3.75 -3.73 8.78
CA ASN A 387 -4.14 -2.87 7.68
C ASN A 387 -4.38 -1.45 8.18
N THR A 388 -4.00 -0.49 7.35
CA THR A 388 -4.11 0.94 7.59
C THR A 388 -4.84 1.61 6.42
N THR A 389 -5.01 2.91 6.47
CA THR A 389 -5.57 3.68 5.36
C THR A 389 -4.57 3.98 4.24
N ASN A 390 -3.36 3.48 4.32
CA ASN A 390 -2.32 3.49 3.27
C ASN A 390 -2.21 2.12 2.60
N ASP A 391 -1.23 1.90 1.72
CA ASP A 391 -0.91 0.60 1.16
C ASP A 391 -0.28 -0.32 2.23
N ASN A 392 -0.75 -1.56 2.28
CA ASN A 392 -0.22 -2.61 3.15
C ASN A 392 0.18 -3.82 2.29
N LEU A 393 1.48 -4.03 2.18
CA LEU A 393 2.11 -5.05 1.35
C LEU A 393 3.10 -5.89 2.17
N ASN A 394 3.58 -6.99 1.60
CA ASN A 394 4.71 -7.76 2.14
C ASN A 394 4.50 -8.24 3.58
N TYR A 395 3.29 -8.71 3.91
CA TYR A 395 3.03 -9.40 5.17
C TYR A 395 3.64 -10.81 5.09
N PHE A 396 4.79 -11.03 5.75
CA PHE A 396 5.48 -12.32 5.75
C PHE A 396 5.01 -13.17 6.93
N PRO A 397 4.04 -14.09 6.74
CA PRO A 397 3.48 -14.89 7.83
C PRO A 397 4.46 -15.98 8.31
N ILE A 398 4.48 -16.22 9.62
CA ILE A 398 5.16 -17.33 10.25
C ILE A 398 4.13 -18.32 10.79
N LYS A 399 4.35 -19.62 10.59
CA LYS A 399 3.47 -20.73 11.04
C LYS A 399 2.05 -20.56 10.51
N ASP A 400 1.08 -20.24 11.39
CA ASP A 400 -0.33 -20.07 11.09
C ASP A 400 -0.70 -18.63 10.71
N GLY A 401 0.30 -17.73 10.60
CA GLY A 401 0.13 -16.34 10.23
C GLY A 401 -0.33 -15.42 11.33
N LYS A 402 -0.48 -15.88 12.58
CA LYS A 402 -0.69 -14.99 13.73
C LYS A 402 0.57 -14.23 14.12
N THR A 403 1.71 -14.73 13.73
CA THR A 403 2.99 -14.04 13.79
C THR A 403 3.44 -13.72 12.38
N ALA A 404 3.96 -12.53 12.15
CA ALA A 404 4.48 -12.11 10.85
C ALA A 404 5.63 -11.13 10.97
N TYR A 405 6.38 -10.99 9.88
CA TYR A 405 7.32 -9.89 9.70
C TYR A 405 6.78 -8.92 8.66
N ILE A 406 7.01 -7.63 8.91
CA ILE A 406 6.58 -6.53 8.03
C ILE A 406 7.56 -5.36 8.19
N ALA A 407 7.74 -4.57 7.16
CA ALA A 407 8.45 -3.30 7.25
C ALA A 407 7.46 -2.15 7.46
N LEU A 408 7.78 -1.22 8.35
CA LEU A 408 6.91 -0.12 8.74
C LEU A 408 7.72 1.16 8.98
N PHE A 409 7.14 2.29 8.58
CA PHE A 409 7.51 3.59 9.14
C PHE A 409 6.83 3.76 10.50
N ASP A 410 7.59 3.88 11.55
CA ASP A 410 7.08 4.00 12.93
C ASP A 410 7.96 4.96 13.72
N ASP A 411 7.37 5.61 14.73
CA ASP A 411 8.10 6.56 15.59
C ASP A 411 9.28 5.90 16.35
N ASN A 412 9.27 4.59 16.48
CA ASN A 412 10.35 3.81 17.11
C ASN A 412 11.32 3.21 16.09
N SER A 413 11.21 3.55 14.79
CA SER A 413 12.17 3.13 13.78
C SER A 413 13.53 3.80 14.01
N LEU A 414 14.60 3.08 13.70
CA LEU A 414 15.99 3.58 13.81
C LEU A 414 16.35 4.50 12.65
N GLY A 415 15.74 4.23 11.47
CA GLY A 415 15.98 4.97 10.24
C GLY A 415 14.68 5.37 9.55
N GLY A 416 14.48 4.91 8.32
CA GLY A 416 13.23 5.03 7.58
C GLY A 416 12.25 3.94 7.95
N GLU A 417 12.01 2.99 7.02
CA GLU A 417 11.31 1.75 7.37
C GLU A 417 12.22 0.85 8.19
N ASP A 418 11.65 0.24 9.22
CA ASP A 418 12.29 -0.83 9.99
C ASP A 418 11.47 -2.11 9.89
N ILE A 419 12.14 -3.25 10.03
CA ILE A 419 11.50 -4.56 10.09
C ILE A 419 10.97 -4.80 11.51
N TYR A 420 9.68 -5.11 11.59
CA TYR A 420 8.96 -5.44 12.82
C TYR A 420 8.47 -6.88 12.80
N LYS A 421 8.46 -7.50 13.96
CA LYS A 421 7.75 -8.74 14.23
C LYS A 421 6.41 -8.41 14.86
N LEU A 422 5.33 -8.81 14.20
CA LEU A 422 3.95 -8.66 14.66
C LEU A 422 3.45 -9.97 15.27
N GLU A 423 2.66 -9.87 16.33
CA GLU A 423 1.91 -10.99 16.91
C GLU A 423 0.46 -10.57 17.10
N ILE A 424 -0.46 -11.33 16.50
CA ILE A 424 -1.90 -11.17 16.71
C ILE A 424 -2.26 -11.95 17.97
N LEU A 425 -2.59 -11.23 19.03
CA LEU A 425 -3.00 -11.82 20.29
C LEU A 425 -4.46 -12.23 20.24
N PRO A 426 -4.87 -13.29 20.96
CA PRO A 426 -6.27 -13.54 21.20
C PRO A 426 -6.91 -12.30 21.81
N ASN A 427 -8.11 -11.97 21.41
CA ASN A 427 -8.88 -10.95 22.09
C ASN A 427 -9.11 -11.44 23.51
N THR A 428 -8.22 -11.04 24.43
CA THR A 428 -8.30 -11.36 25.88
C THR A 428 -9.28 -10.45 26.61
N THR A 429 -10.05 -9.64 25.90
CA THR A 429 -11.27 -9.17 26.51
C THR A 429 -12.07 -10.45 26.77
N PRO A 430 -12.39 -10.77 28.06
CA PRO A 430 -13.55 -11.60 28.24
C PRO A 430 -14.56 -10.93 27.33
N GLN A 431 -15.21 -11.68 26.45
CA GLN A 431 -16.55 -11.31 26.11
C GLN A 431 -17.27 -11.16 27.47
N GLN A 432 -17.10 -10.03 28.17
CA GLN A 432 -18.29 -9.44 28.68
C GLN A 432 -19.11 -9.42 27.42
N SER A 433 -20.00 -10.39 27.31
CA SER A 433 -21.24 -10.17 26.65
C SER A 433 -21.67 -8.79 27.20
N ILE A 434 -21.29 -7.74 26.50
CA ILE A 434 -22.10 -6.59 26.43
C ILE A 434 -23.29 -7.18 25.69
N ALA A 435 -24.11 -7.91 26.45
CA ALA A 435 -25.51 -7.91 26.16
C ALA A 435 -25.75 -6.42 26.04
N PRO A 436 -26.03 -5.90 24.84
CA PRO A 436 -26.24 -4.50 24.67
C PRO A 436 -27.22 -4.16 25.77
N SER A 437 -26.77 -3.38 26.78
CA SER A 437 -27.65 -2.89 27.77
C SER A 437 -28.47 -1.85 27.05
N PHE A 438 -29.40 -2.35 26.24
CA PHE A 438 -30.40 -1.54 25.60
C PHE A 438 -31.27 -1.00 26.73
N ASN A 439 -30.92 0.18 27.23
CA ASN A 439 -31.73 0.93 28.15
C ASN A 439 -33.06 1.35 27.52
N ARG A 440 -33.34 0.92 26.30
CA ARG A 440 -34.59 1.13 25.57
C ARG A 440 -35.04 -0.18 24.92
N PRO A 441 -36.30 -0.54 24.94
CA PRO A 441 -36.81 -1.68 24.20
C PRO A 441 -36.65 -1.42 22.70
N PHE A 442 -35.95 -2.33 22.00
CA PHE A 442 -35.90 -2.32 20.55
C PHE A 442 -36.62 -3.55 20.02
N THR A 443 -37.19 -3.42 18.85
CA THR A 443 -37.86 -4.52 18.15
C THR A 443 -37.11 -4.86 16.89
N ILE A 444 -36.70 -6.13 16.75
CA ILE A 444 -36.14 -6.65 15.50
C ILE A 444 -37.28 -7.25 14.70
N THR A 445 -37.53 -6.74 13.51
CA THR A 445 -38.49 -7.30 12.59
C THR A 445 -37.77 -7.99 11.44
N ILE A 446 -38.01 -9.27 11.23
CA ILE A 446 -37.54 -10.00 10.06
C ILE A 446 -38.73 -10.14 9.11
N THR A 447 -38.51 -9.81 7.85
CA THR A 447 -39.53 -9.93 6.81
C THR A 447 -39.02 -10.87 5.72
N ASP A 448 -39.79 -11.85 5.35
CA ASP A 448 -39.57 -12.68 4.17
C ASP A 448 -39.62 -11.82 2.91
N ILE A 449 -38.60 -11.84 2.08
CA ILE A 449 -38.50 -10.94 0.92
C ILE A 449 -39.52 -11.28 -0.17
N GLU A 450 -39.91 -12.57 -0.27
CA GLU A 450 -40.85 -13.01 -1.29
C GLU A 450 -42.32 -12.86 -0.88
N SER A 451 -42.63 -13.20 0.38
CA SER A 451 -44.02 -13.19 0.88
C SER A 451 -44.40 -11.92 1.64
N SER A 452 -43.41 -11.08 2.03
CA SER A 452 -43.60 -9.93 2.93
C SER A 452 -44.17 -10.28 4.31
N GLU A 453 -44.17 -11.55 4.68
CA GLU A 453 -44.58 -11.98 6.01
C GLU A 453 -43.56 -11.63 7.08
N LYS A 454 -44.02 -11.19 8.24
CA LYS A 454 -43.18 -10.92 9.42
C LYS A 454 -42.90 -12.21 10.16
N ILE A 455 -41.67 -12.41 10.56
CA ILE A 455 -41.19 -13.60 11.27
C ILE A 455 -40.77 -13.18 12.69
N ASP A 456 -41.26 -13.90 13.68
CA ASP A 456 -40.92 -13.63 15.09
C ASP A 456 -39.51 -14.13 15.41
N LEU A 457 -38.76 -13.29 16.07
CA LEU A 457 -37.44 -13.55 16.61
C LEU A 457 -37.52 -13.90 18.09
N PHE A 458 -37.00 -15.03 18.46
CA PHE A 458 -36.92 -15.42 19.87
C PHE A 458 -35.47 -15.33 20.35
N TYR A 459 -35.27 -14.54 21.41
CA TYR A 459 -33.97 -14.48 22.08
C TYR A 459 -33.91 -15.56 23.17
N ASP A 460 -32.91 -16.42 23.07
CA ASP A 460 -32.65 -17.47 24.04
C ASP A 460 -31.64 -16.97 25.09
N ASN A 461 -32.13 -16.56 26.23
CA ASN A 461 -31.32 -16.06 27.35
C ASN A 461 -30.29 -17.07 27.89
N LYS A 462 -30.43 -18.37 27.60
CA LYS A 462 -29.48 -19.41 28.02
C LYS A 462 -28.28 -19.57 27.09
N THR A 463 -28.48 -19.33 25.82
CA THR A 463 -27.43 -19.44 24.81
C THR A 463 -26.92 -18.11 24.30
N ASN A 464 -27.52 -17.01 24.71
CA ASN A 464 -27.23 -15.63 24.28
C ASN A 464 -27.31 -15.48 22.73
N GLN A 465 -28.27 -16.17 22.11
CA GLN A 465 -28.44 -16.21 20.66
C GLN A 465 -29.88 -15.91 20.25
N PHE A 466 -30.03 -15.24 19.10
CA PHE A 466 -31.33 -15.11 18.46
C PHE A 466 -31.62 -16.39 17.66
N LYS A 467 -32.80 -16.97 17.84
CA LYS A 467 -33.28 -18.14 17.07
C LYS A 467 -34.37 -17.71 16.11
N ILE A 468 -34.17 -18.04 14.85
CA ILE A 468 -35.15 -17.87 13.78
C ILE A 468 -35.80 -19.25 13.54
N LYS A 469 -37.09 -19.32 13.56
CA LYS A 469 -37.79 -20.51 13.08
C LYS A 469 -37.90 -20.42 11.56
N SER A 470 -36.91 -20.96 10.85
CA SER A 470 -36.87 -20.97 9.39
C SER A 470 -37.55 -22.19 8.82
N SER A 471 -38.38 -22.00 7.82
CA SER A 471 -38.80 -23.05 6.89
C SER A 471 -37.97 -22.95 5.61
N ASN A 472 -37.04 -23.89 5.43
CA ASN A 472 -36.38 -24.26 4.18
C ASN A 472 -35.96 -23.13 3.21
N GLY A 473 -34.73 -22.65 3.35
CA GLY A 473 -33.98 -22.02 2.24
C GLY A 473 -34.40 -20.63 1.81
N LYS A 474 -35.23 -19.95 2.56
CA LYS A 474 -35.68 -18.56 2.25
C LYS A 474 -34.73 -17.50 2.72
N THR A 475 -34.66 -16.40 1.98
CA THR A 475 -33.87 -15.20 2.29
C THR A 475 -34.74 -14.20 3.06
N TYR A 476 -34.23 -13.66 4.18
CA TYR A 476 -34.95 -12.75 5.05
C TYR A 476 -34.26 -11.38 5.10
N LYS A 477 -35.06 -10.32 5.12
CA LYS A 477 -34.58 -8.95 5.36
C LYS A 477 -34.69 -8.64 6.86
N VAL A 478 -33.57 -8.29 7.50
CA VAL A 478 -33.55 -7.87 8.92
C VAL A 478 -33.56 -6.35 8.96
N SER A 479 -34.50 -5.77 9.70
CA SER A 479 -34.58 -4.33 9.92
C SER A 479 -34.56 -4.03 11.42
N PHE A 480 -33.75 -3.07 11.84
CA PHE A 480 -33.67 -2.59 13.21
C PHE A 480 -34.46 -1.27 13.29
N ASN A 481 -35.41 -1.18 14.21
CA ASN A 481 -36.15 0.05 14.45
C ASN A 481 -35.89 0.51 15.89
N ASP A 482 -35.33 1.70 16.04
CA ASP A 482 -35.31 2.42 17.33
C ASP A 482 -36.70 3.00 17.58
N ASN A 483 -37.31 2.65 18.72
CA ASN A 483 -38.54 3.25 19.22
C ASN A 483 -38.24 4.43 20.12
#